data_23f09a7c957b9b005249e24919ecef38
#
_entry.id   23f09a7c957b9b005249e24919ecef38
#
_cell.length_a   1.000
_cell.length_b   1.000
_cell.length_c   1.000
_cell.angle_alpha   90.00
_cell.angle_beta   90.00
_cell.angle_gamma   90.00
#
_symmetry.space_group_name_H-M   'P 1'
#
loop_
_entity.id
_entity.type
_entity.pdbx_description
1 polymer ?
#
loop_
_entity_poly.entity_id
_entity_poly.type
_entity_poly.pdbx_seq_one_letter_code
_entity_poly.pdbx_strand_id
1 'polypeptide(L)'
;MTGASPQRGEIWWCEPPDIGRRPVVVLSRDMAIGRLHRAIVGPCTTTIRGLPSEVVLEPGDDPVPLRSAVNLDSVESVAVSLLVERLGRLSSARMLEICGALAVAVACD
;
A
#
# COMPACT_ATOMS: atom_id res chain seq x y z
N MET A 1 15.26 15.42 14.18
CA MET A 1 15.19 14.07 13.81
C MET A 1 14.16 13.82 12.74
N THR A 2 14.48 13.02 11.93
CA THR A 2 13.59 12.69 10.88
C THR A 2 12.58 11.66 11.33
N GLY A 3 11.44 11.66 10.76
CA GLY A 3 10.49 10.61 10.92
C GLY A 3 11.04 9.29 10.39
N ALA A 4 10.40 8.20 10.77
CA ALA A 4 10.78 6.90 10.26
C ALA A 4 10.53 6.85 8.76
N SER A 5 11.42 6.19 8.04
CA SER A 5 11.20 5.92 6.62
C SER A 5 10.09 4.89 6.45
N PRO A 6 9.33 4.97 5.36
CA PRO A 6 8.33 3.94 5.07
C PRO A 6 8.99 2.57 4.96
N GLN A 7 8.29 1.55 5.44
CA GLN A 7 8.76 0.17 5.39
C GLN A 7 7.70 -0.71 4.74
N ARG A 8 8.17 -1.81 4.15
CA ARG A 8 7.29 -2.80 3.54
C ARG A 8 6.20 -3.24 4.51
N GLY A 9 4.97 -3.28 4.03
CA GLY A 9 3.80 -3.71 4.81
C GLY A 9 3.12 -2.60 5.58
N GLU A 10 3.69 -1.40 5.60
CA GLU A 10 3.05 -0.28 6.25
C GLU A 10 2.02 0.37 5.34
N ILE A 11 1.01 0.98 5.96
CA ILE A 11 0.05 1.81 5.26
C ILE A 11 0.35 3.26 5.59
N TRP A 12 0.46 4.07 4.56
CA TRP A 12 0.75 5.49 4.66
C TRP A 12 -0.26 6.31 3.87
N TRP A 13 -0.53 7.51 4.35
CA TRP A 13 -1.20 8.51 3.52
C TRP A 13 -0.23 8.94 2.42
N CYS A 14 -0.66 8.80 1.17
CA CYS A 14 0.08 9.26 0.01
C CYS A 14 -0.63 10.49 -0.54
N GLU A 15 0.10 11.58 -0.72
CA GLU A 15 -0.49 12.85 -1.13
C GLU A 15 0.16 13.38 -2.40
N PRO A 16 -0.19 12.80 -3.57
CA PRO A 16 0.31 13.32 -4.84
C PRO A 16 -0.26 14.71 -5.13
N PRO A 17 0.48 15.56 -5.84
CA PRO A 17 -0.07 16.84 -6.28
C PRO A 17 -1.31 16.60 -7.13
N ASP A 18 -2.32 17.41 -6.97
CA ASP A 18 -3.52 17.47 -7.81
C ASP A 18 -4.51 16.32 -7.66
N ILE A 19 -4.19 15.29 -6.88
CA ILE A 19 -5.08 14.13 -6.74
C ILE A 19 -5.72 14.06 -5.36
N GLY A 20 -5.09 14.66 -4.35
CA GLY A 20 -5.50 14.53 -2.97
C GLY A 20 -4.88 13.29 -2.32
N ARG A 21 -5.08 13.16 -1.02
CA ARG A 21 -4.41 12.09 -0.26
C ARG A 21 -5.28 10.83 -0.21
N ARG A 22 -4.62 9.69 -0.22
CA ARG A 22 -5.27 8.39 -0.07
C ARG A 22 -4.32 7.41 0.63
N PRO A 23 -4.86 6.39 1.31
CA PRO A 23 -4.00 5.38 1.91
C PRO A 23 -3.39 4.49 0.82
N VAL A 24 -2.14 4.09 1.04
CA VAL A 24 -1.45 3.13 0.17
C VAL A 24 -0.69 2.13 1.02
N VAL A 25 -0.53 0.91 0.51
CA VAL A 25 0.29 -0.12 1.14
C VAL A 25 1.66 -0.09 0.51
N VAL A 26 2.71 -0.05 1.33
CA VAL A 26 4.09 -0.09 0.85
C VAL A 26 4.46 -1.52 0.51
N LEU A 27 4.80 -1.77 -0.74
CA LEU A 27 5.10 -3.10 -1.26
C LEU A 27 6.59 -3.34 -1.46
N SER A 28 7.37 -2.28 -1.68
CA SER A 28 8.80 -2.39 -1.91
C SER A 28 9.52 -3.03 -0.72
N ARG A 29 10.57 -3.78 -1.02
CA ARG A 29 11.47 -4.23 0.02
C ARG A 29 12.21 -3.03 0.63
N ASP A 30 12.48 -3.10 1.93
CA ASP A 30 13.00 -1.94 2.67
C ASP A 30 14.32 -1.40 2.12
N MET A 31 15.22 -2.27 1.68
CA MET A 31 16.50 -1.83 1.13
C MET A 31 16.33 -1.00 -0.14
N ALA A 32 15.35 -1.35 -0.97
CA ALA A 32 15.10 -0.60 -2.20
C ALA A 32 14.59 0.81 -1.89
N ILE A 33 13.74 0.95 -0.87
CA ILE A 33 13.18 2.24 -0.48
C ILE A 33 14.31 3.20 -0.10
N GLY A 34 15.25 2.74 0.73
CA GLY A 34 16.35 3.57 1.18
C GLY A 34 17.29 3.99 0.07
N ARG A 35 17.51 3.11 -0.92
CA ARG A 35 18.43 3.40 -2.00
C ARG A 35 17.82 4.24 -3.11
N LEU A 36 16.55 4.00 -3.42
CA LEU A 36 15.91 4.60 -4.58
C LEU A 36 15.13 5.87 -4.23
N HIS A 37 14.86 6.10 -2.95
CA HIS A 37 13.98 7.19 -2.48
C HIS A 37 12.62 7.12 -3.16
N ARG A 38 12.22 5.94 -3.59
CA ARG A 38 10.93 5.64 -4.19
C ARG A 38 10.40 4.34 -3.59
N ALA A 39 9.08 4.19 -3.63
CA ALA A 39 8.44 2.98 -3.14
C ALA A 39 7.36 2.54 -4.13
N ILE A 40 7.26 1.23 -4.35
CA ILE A 40 6.13 0.66 -5.07
C ILE A 40 5.01 0.53 -4.04
N VAL A 41 3.85 1.06 -4.39
CA VAL A 41 2.71 1.07 -3.47
C VAL A 41 1.45 0.54 -4.16
N GLY A 42 0.54 -0.03 -3.36
CA GLY A 42 -0.79 -0.43 -3.81
C GLY A 42 -1.81 0.51 -3.22
N PRO A 43 -2.61 1.19 -4.04
CA PRO A 43 -3.60 2.13 -3.52
C PRO A 43 -4.78 1.43 -2.87
N CYS A 44 -5.29 2.03 -1.79
CA CYS A 44 -6.51 1.57 -1.15
C CYS A 44 -7.67 2.42 -1.65
N THR A 45 -8.74 1.75 -2.07
CA THR A 45 -9.94 2.43 -2.58
C THR A 45 -11.18 1.94 -1.84
N THR A 46 -12.13 2.84 -1.59
CA THR A 46 -13.41 2.46 -1.00
C THR A 46 -14.34 1.79 -2.02
N THR A 47 -13.99 1.85 -3.31
CA THR A 47 -14.74 1.14 -4.35
C THR A 47 -14.21 -0.30 -4.44
N ILE A 48 -14.98 -1.25 -3.90
CA ILE A 48 -14.60 -2.66 -3.85
C ILE A 48 -15.30 -3.39 -4.98
N ARG A 49 -14.53 -4.04 -5.86
CA ARG A 49 -15.06 -4.72 -7.05
C ARG A 49 -15.10 -6.24 -6.90
N GLY A 50 -14.49 -6.79 -5.86
CA GLY A 50 -14.45 -8.23 -5.62
C GLY A 50 -13.55 -8.99 -6.59
N LEU A 51 -12.50 -8.35 -7.10
CA LEU A 51 -11.57 -8.98 -8.03
C LEU A 51 -10.53 -9.79 -7.27
N PRO A 52 -9.98 -10.86 -7.88
CA PRO A 52 -8.93 -11.65 -7.22
C PRO A 52 -7.61 -10.87 -7.06
N SER A 53 -7.48 -9.73 -7.73
CA SER A 53 -6.35 -8.82 -7.58
C SER A 53 -6.58 -7.74 -6.52
N GLU A 54 -7.63 -7.88 -5.71
CA GLU A 54 -7.94 -6.97 -4.61
C GLU A 54 -7.86 -7.69 -3.28
N VAL A 55 -7.50 -6.95 -2.22
CA VAL A 55 -7.55 -7.45 -0.85
C VAL A 55 -8.37 -6.47 -0.02
N VAL A 56 -9.47 -6.93 0.58
CA VAL A 56 -10.31 -6.08 1.41
C VAL A 56 -9.69 -5.91 2.79
N LEU A 57 -9.61 -4.67 3.25
CA LEU A 57 -9.13 -4.31 4.58
C LEU A 57 -10.28 -3.72 5.39
N GLU A 58 -10.31 -4.06 6.68
CA GLU A 58 -11.39 -3.64 7.57
C GLU A 58 -10.84 -2.74 8.67
N PRO A 59 -11.47 -1.58 8.93
CA PRO A 59 -11.07 -0.75 10.07
C PRO A 59 -11.15 -1.54 11.37
N GLY A 60 -10.21 -1.31 12.26
CA GLY A 60 -10.14 -2.05 13.51
C GLY A 60 -9.22 -3.24 13.43
N ASP A 61 -9.30 -4.03 12.36
CA ASP A 61 -8.38 -5.14 12.13
C ASP A 61 -7.14 -4.67 11.39
N ASP A 62 -7.32 -3.71 10.49
CA ASP A 62 -6.27 -3.19 9.64
C ASP A 62 -6.14 -1.67 9.83
N PRO A 63 -4.95 -1.09 9.63
CA PRO A 63 -4.75 0.34 9.88
C PRO A 63 -5.26 1.21 8.74
N VAL A 64 -6.55 1.10 8.44
CA VAL A 64 -7.22 1.92 7.44
C VAL A 64 -8.37 2.66 8.10
N PRO A 65 -8.67 3.91 7.65
CA PRO A 65 -9.75 4.68 8.24
C PRO A 65 -11.14 4.19 7.83
N LEU A 66 -11.24 3.57 6.66
CA LEU A 66 -12.52 3.09 6.10
C LEU A 66 -12.32 1.71 5.49
N ARG A 67 -13.40 0.94 5.43
CA ARG A 67 -13.39 -0.32 4.71
C ARG A 67 -13.01 -0.05 3.25
N SER A 68 -11.98 -0.74 2.77
CA SER A 68 -11.42 -0.45 1.45
C SER A 68 -10.79 -1.70 0.88
N ALA A 69 -10.43 -1.65 -0.39
CA ALA A 69 -9.67 -2.71 -1.05
C ALA A 69 -8.33 -2.16 -1.49
N VAL A 70 -7.28 -2.94 -1.28
CA VAL A 70 -5.99 -2.68 -1.91
C VAL A 70 -6.12 -3.14 -3.35
N ASN A 71 -5.91 -2.24 -4.29
CA ASN A 71 -6.04 -2.55 -5.72
C ASN A 71 -4.66 -2.85 -6.30
N LEU A 72 -4.35 -4.15 -6.47
CA LEU A 72 -3.03 -4.56 -6.95
C LEU A 72 -2.89 -4.44 -8.48
N ASP A 73 -3.99 -4.17 -9.19
CA ASP A 73 -3.92 -3.84 -10.62
C ASP A 73 -3.42 -2.41 -10.85
N SER A 74 -3.41 -1.59 -9.80
CA SER A 74 -3.04 -0.17 -9.91
C SER A 74 -1.78 0.18 -9.13
N VAL A 75 -0.89 -0.79 -8.93
CA VAL A 75 0.38 -0.50 -8.24
C VAL A 75 1.20 0.51 -9.03
N GLU A 76 1.93 1.35 -8.30
CA GLU A 76 2.73 2.40 -8.92
C GLU A 76 3.95 2.70 -8.07
N SER A 77 4.95 3.28 -8.70
CA SER A 77 6.13 3.78 -8.00
C SER A 77 5.92 5.25 -7.68
N VAL A 78 6.08 5.62 -6.41
CA VAL A 78 5.94 7.01 -5.98
C VAL A 78 7.21 7.46 -5.27
N ALA A 79 7.46 8.77 -5.29
CA ALA A 79 8.53 9.34 -4.48
C ALA A 79 8.17 9.18 -3.01
N VAL A 80 9.15 8.80 -2.18
CA VAL A 80 8.95 8.62 -0.75
C VAL A 80 8.43 9.90 -0.10
N SER A 81 8.81 11.06 -0.63
CA SER A 81 8.35 12.35 -0.13
C SER A 81 6.83 12.54 -0.20
N LEU A 82 6.14 11.73 -1.02
CA LEU A 82 4.67 11.79 -1.11
C LEU A 82 3.99 11.00 -0.01
N LEU A 83 4.73 10.16 0.72
CA LEU A 83 4.22 9.39 1.84
C LEU A 83 4.34 10.26 3.10
N VAL A 84 3.24 10.90 3.47
CA VAL A 84 3.28 12.02 4.41
C VAL A 84 2.95 11.64 5.85
N GLU A 85 2.21 10.56 6.06
CA GLU A 85 1.82 10.15 7.41
C GLU A 85 1.61 8.64 7.47
N ARG A 86 2.23 7.99 8.45
CA ARG A 86 2.07 6.56 8.67
C ARG A 86 0.77 6.27 9.40
N LEU A 87 -0.01 5.33 8.88
CA LEU A 87 -1.24 4.87 9.53
C LEU A 87 -1.02 3.63 10.38
N GLY A 88 -0.13 2.74 9.97
CA GLY A 88 0.15 1.53 10.73
C GLY A 88 0.82 0.48 9.86
N ARG A 89 0.78 -0.78 10.34
CA ARG A 89 1.41 -1.90 9.65
C ARG A 89 0.39 -3.04 9.50
N LEU A 90 0.36 -3.64 8.33
CA LEU A 90 -0.45 -4.83 8.08
C LEU A 90 0.18 -6.05 8.73
N SER A 91 -0.66 -7.02 9.09
CA SER A 91 -0.18 -8.30 9.61
C SER A 91 0.52 -9.10 8.52
N SER A 92 1.32 -10.08 8.93
CA SER A 92 1.96 -11.00 7.99
C SER A 92 0.92 -11.76 7.16
N ALA A 93 -0.20 -12.13 7.76
CA ALA A 93 -1.27 -12.82 7.05
C ALA A 93 -1.85 -11.95 5.95
N ARG A 94 -2.08 -10.65 6.24
CA ARG A 94 -2.55 -9.72 5.23
C ARG A 94 -1.54 -9.54 4.10
N MET A 95 -0.25 -9.48 4.45
CA MET A 95 0.78 -9.34 3.43
C MET A 95 0.87 -10.55 2.51
N LEU A 96 0.60 -11.75 3.02
CA LEU A 96 0.52 -12.94 2.17
C LEU A 96 -0.66 -12.83 1.20
N GLU A 97 -1.82 -12.37 1.66
CA GLU A 97 -2.97 -12.14 0.77
C GLU A 97 -2.62 -11.12 -0.31
N ILE A 98 -1.93 -10.05 0.06
CA ILE A 98 -1.54 -9.01 -0.87
C ILE A 98 -0.55 -9.54 -1.91
N CYS A 99 0.43 -10.34 -1.49
CA CYS A 99 1.37 -10.95 -2.43
C CYS A 99 0.65 -11.87 -3.42
N GLY A 100 -0.33 -12.64 -2.93
CA GLY A 100 -1.15 -13.50 -3.80
C GLY A 100 -1.95 -12.68 -4.81
N ALA A 101 -2.57 -11.60 -4.36
CA ALA A 101 -3.35 -10.74 -5.24
C ALA A 101 -2.47 -10.02 -6.27
N LEU A 102 -1.26 -9.62 -5.86
CA LEU A 102 -0.30 -9.01 -6.78
C LEU A 102 0.13 -10.01 -7.84
N ALA A 103 0.39 -11.26 -7.46
CA ALA A 103 0.75 -12.31 -8.41
C ALA A 103 -0.36 -12.51 -9.45
N VAL A 104 -1.62 -12.46 -9.02
CA VAL A 104 -2.76 -12.51 -9.96
C VAL A 104 -2.73 -11.31 -10.89
N ALA A 105 -2.53 -10.12 -10.35
CA ALA A 105 -2.57 -8.88 -11.14
C ALA A 105 -1.51 -8.88 -12.25
N VAL A 106 -0.34 -9.48 -12.01
CA VAL A 106 0.76 -9.50 -12.97
C VAL A 106 0.98 -10.88 -13.60
N ALA A 107 0.09 -11.82 -13.31
CA ALA A 107 0.13 -13.18 -13.86
C ALA A 107 1.45 -13.92 -13.56
N CYS A 108 1.95 -13.72 -12.36
CA CYS A 108 3.20 -14.37 -11.88
C CYS A 108 2.89 -15.37 -10.78
N ASP A 109 2.30 -16.47 -11.11
CA ASP A 109 2.03 -17.52 -10.12
C ASP A 109 2.61 -18.87 -10.51
#